data_284888e9324263a074a7720f6b2ac19e
#
_entry.id   284888e9324263a074a7720f6b2ac19e
#
_cell.length_a   1.000
_cell.length_b   1.000
_cell.length_c   1.000
_cell.angle_alpha   90.00
_cell.angle_beta   90.00
_cell.angle_gamma   90.00
#
_symmetry.space_group_name_H-M   'P 1'
#
loop_
_entity.id
_entity.type
_entity.pdbx_description
1 polymer ?
#
loop_
_entity_poly.entity_id
_entity_poly.type
_entity_poly.pdbx_seq_one_letter_code
_entity_poly.pdbx_strand_id
1 'polypeptide(L)'
;MGKSASGKDHIYARLAAAQELGLKKLVLYTTRPIRAEEEDGKQYYFVNEEKLEEFRKKKILIEAREYTTMHGVWIYFTADDGQVDLKQGNYLGIGTLESYVKMREYYGTEALCPVYIEVEDGERLERALKRERSQITPRYAEMCRRFLNDQSDFSEENIASAGIMRRFQNDDLDRCVGEIIGYIKSF
;
A
#
# COMPACT_ATOMS: atom_id res chain seq x y z
N MET A 1 -1.69 3.15 4.20
CA MET A 1 -1.39 1.77 4.62
C MET A 1 -2.44 1.24 5.58
N GLY A 2 -2.47 -0.08 5.87
CA GLY A 2 -3.43 -0.72 6.77
C GLY A 2 -3.54 -2.21 6.51
N LYS A 3 -4.03 -2.95 7.50
CA LYS A 3 -4.22 -4.42 7.45
C LYS A 3 -5.17 -4.83 6.31
N SER A 4 -5.16 -6.10 5.92
CA SER A 4 -6.10 -6.66 4.92
C SER A 4 -7.55 -6.41 5.36
N ALA A 5 -8.43 -6.15 4.39
CA ALA A 5 -9.84 -5.81 4.60
C ALA A 5 -10.12 -4.53 5.42
N SER A 6 -9.12 -3.66 5.65
CA SER A 6 -9.33 -2.34 6.26
C SER A 6 -10.04 -1.33 5.34
N GLY A 7 -10.26 -1.65 4.06
CA GLY A 7 -10.87 -0.73 3.11
C GLY A 7 -9.90 0.28 2.48
N LYS A 8 -8.58 0.13 2.71
CA LYS A 8 -7.56 1.05 2.20
C LYS A 8 -7.61 1.28 0.68
N ASP A 9 -8.02 0.27 -0.10
CA ASP A 9 -8.08 0.40 -1.56
C ASP A 9 -9.24 1.32 -2.00
N HIS A 10 -10.39 1.27 -1.29
CA HIS A 10 -11.51 2.20 -1.52
C HIS A 10 -11.13 3.63 -1.10
N ILE A 11 -10.47 3.78 0.05
CA ILE A 11 -9.97 5.10 0.51
C ILE A 11 -8.95 5.64 -0.48
N TYR A 12 -7.99 4.81 -0.94
CA TYR A 12 -7.02 5.21 -1.96
C TYR A 12 -7.71 5.73 -3.23
N ALA A 13 -8.71 5.01 -3.73
CA ALA A 13 -9.46 5.43 -4.92
C ALA A 13 -10.18 6.78 -4.72
N ARG A 14 -10.79 7.00 -3.52
CA ARG A 14 -11.44 8.26 -3.17
C ARG A 14 -10.46 9.42 -3.07
N LEU A 15 -9.30 9.23 -2.44
CA LEU A 15 -8.24 10.25 -2.33
C LEU A 15 -7.63 10.57 -3.69
N ALA A 16 -7.42 9.56 -4.55
CA ALA A 16 -6.92 9.76 -5.90
C ALA A 16 -7.89 10.53 -6.81
N ALA A 17 -9.20 10.47 -6.52
CA ALA A 17 -10.24 11.21 -7.22
C ALA A 17 -10.50 12.61 -6.64
N ALA A 18 -9.98 12.92 -5.45
CA ALA A 18 -10.17 14.21 -4.77
C ALA A 18 -9.31 15.29 -5.44
N GLN A 19 -9.91 16.03 -6.38
CA GLN A 19 -9.22 17.05 -7.18
C GLN A 19 -8.58 18.16 -6.32
N GLU A 20 -9.19 18.50 -5.18
CA GLU A 20 -8.68 19.50 -4.25
C GLU A 20 -7.35 19.12 -3.59
N LEU A 21 -6.94 17.86 -3.65
CA LEU A 21 -5.63 17.41 -3.15
C LEU A 21 -4.54 17.45 -4.22
N GLY A 22 -4.89 17.44 -5.50
CA GLY A 22 -3.93 17.49 -6.61
C GLY A 22 -2.90 16.35 -6.60
N LEU A 23 -3.25 15.19 -6.02
CA LEU A 23 -2.32 14.09 -5.83
C LEU A 23 -2.07 13.31 -7.12
N LYS A 24 -0.80 13.13 -7.47
CA LYS A 24 -0.36 12.22 -8.52
C LYS A 24 -0.23 10.80 -7.93
N LYS A 25 -0.50 9.77 -8.72
CA LYS A 25 -0.34 8.38 -8.27
C LYS A 25 1.13 7.96 -8.32
N LEU A 26 1.61 7.36 -7.24
CA LEU A 26 2.86 6.62 -7.23
C LEU A 26 2.56 5.17 -7.66
N VAL A 27 3.11 4.75 -8.80
CA VAL A 27 2.94 3.40 -9.32
C VAL A 27 4.16 2.55 -8.94
N LEU A 28 3.93 1.49 -8.18
CA LEU A 28 4.97 0.56 -7.74
C LEU A 28 5.31 -0.44 -8.84
N TYR A 29 6.43 -1.11 -8.70
CA TYR A 29 6.90 -2.17 -9.58
C TYR A 29 6.61 -3.55 -9.00
N THR A 30 6.45 -4.56 -9.88
CA THR A 30 6.38 -5.96 -9.47
C THR A 30 6.90 -6.90 -10.54
N THR A 31 7.53 -8.02 -10.10
CA THR A 31 7.89 -9.13 -10.99
C THR A 31 6.76 -10.14 -11.16
N ARG A 32 5.65 -9.97 -10.43
CA ARG A 32 4.46 -10.79 -10.59
C ARG A 32 3.88 -10.65 -11.99
N PRO A 33 3.44 -11.75 -12.63
CA PRO A 33 2.69 -11.65 -13.89
C PRO A 33 1.44 -10.78 -13.77
N ILE A 34 1.16 -9.99 -14.82
CA ILE A 34 -0.07 -9.19 -14.93
C ILE A 34 -1.30 -10.09 -14.95
N ARG A 35 -2.39 -9.68 -14.32
CA ARG A 35 -3.67 -10.38 -14.32
C ARG A 35 -4.57 -9.84 -15.44
N ALA A 36 -5.62 -10.59 -15.80
CA ALA A 36 -6.50 -10.26 -16.93
C ALA A 36 -7.19 -8.88 -16.83
N GLU A 37 -7.42 -8.39 -15.61
CA GLU A 37 -8.11 -7.11 -15.38
C GLU A 37 -7.15 -5.96 -15.03
N GLU A 38 -5.83 -6.20 -15.14
CA GLU A 38 -4.80 -5.22 -14.82
C GLU A 38 -4.20 -4.63 -16.08
N GLU A 39 -3.74 -3.38 -15.99
CA GLU A 39 -3.03 -2.67 -17.04
C GLU A 39 -1.67 -2.20 -16.53
N ASP A 40 -0.63 -2.41 -17.33
CA ASP A 40 0.72 -1.94 -17.01
C ASP A 40 0.74 -0.41 -16.83
N GLY A 41 1.43 0.04 -15.78
CA GLY A 41 1.48 1.46 -15.42
C GLY A 41 0.24 2.00 -14.70
N LYS A 42 -0.79 1.19 -14.46
CA LYS A 42 -1.97 1.61 -13.68
C LYS A 42 -1.95 1.07 -12.26
N GLN A 43 -1.92 -0.24 -12.09
CA GLN A 43 -1.84 -0.89 -10.78
C GLN A 43 -0.39 -1.06 -10.34
N TYR A 44 0.43 -1.54 -11.27
CA TYR A 44 1.88 -1.72 -11.13
C TYR A 44 2.54 -1.51 -12.49
N TYR A 45 3.85 -1.25 -12.47
CA TYR A 45 4.73 -1.55 -13.60
C TYR A 45 5.12 -3.01 -13.49
N PHE A 46 4.67 -3.84 -14.45
CA PHE A 46 4.97 -5.27 -14.49
C PHE A 46 6.28 -5.50 -15.24
N VAL A 47 7.30 -5.94 -14.52
CA VAL A 47 8.66 -6.06 -15.05
C VAL A 47 9.21 -7.47 -14.80
N ASN A 48 10.28 -7.81 -15.52
CA ASN A 48 11.04 -9.04 -15.28
C ASN A 48 12.16 -8.82 -14.24
N GLU A 49 12.81 -9.93 -13.84
CA GLU A 49 13.94 -9.88 -12.90
C GLU A 49 15.14 -9.09 -13.45
N GLU A 50 15.35 -9.12 -14.78
CA GLU A 50 16.42 -8.37 -15.43
C GLU A 50 16.28 -6.86 -15.20
N LYS A 51 15.04 -6.35 -15.27
CA LYS A 51 14.75 -4.94 -15.00
C LYS A 51 14.95 -4.58 -13.54
N LEU A 52 14.60 -5.46 -12.62
CA LEU A 52 14.89 -5.28 -11.19
C LEU A 52 16.40 -5.20 -10.95
N GLU A 53 17.18 -6.10 -11.56
CA GLU A 53 18.64 -6.11 -11.44
C GLU A 53 19.28 -4.84 -12.08
N GLU A 54 18.69 -4.33 -13.16
CA GLU A 54 19.09 -3.04 -13.73
C GLU A 54 18.94 -1.92 -12.70
N PHE A 55 17.79 -1.87 -11.99
CA PHE A 55 17.54 -0.86 -10.96
C PHE A 55 18.46 -1.00 -9.75
N ARG A 56 18.77 -2.24 -9.34
CA ARG A 56 19.78 -2.52 -8.31
C ARG A 56 21.16 -1.99 -8.71
N LYS A 57 21.61 -2.29 -9.93
CA LYS A 57 22.91 -1.83 -10.45
C LYS A 57 22.98 -0.31 -10.56
N LYS A 58 21.89 0.33 -10.94
CA LYS A 58 21.80 1.81 -11.00
C LYS A 58 21.65 2.45 -9.63
N LYS A 59 21.46 1.67 -8.56
CA LYS A 59 21.25 2.15 -7.17
C LYS A 59 20.06 3.10 -7.03
N ILE A 60 19.01 2.87 -7.82
CA ILE A 60 17.76 3.63 -7.77
C ILE A 60 16.62 2.87 -7.08
N LEU A 61 16.89 1.65 -6.60
CA LEU A 61 15.94 0.87 -5.84
C LEU A 61 15.80 1.46 -4.42
N ILE A 62 14.60 1.90 -4.07
CA ILE A 62 14.29 2.47 -2.74
C ILE A 62 13.99 1.35 -1.75
N GLU A 63 13.11 0.40 -2.13
CA GLU A 63 12.73 -0.75 -1.31
C GLU A 63 12.30 -1.92 -2.19
N ALA A 64 12.44 -3.14 -1.69
CA ALA A 64 11.92 -4.33 -2.34
C ALA A 64 11.47 -5.34 -1.29
N ARG A 65 10.33 -5.98 -1.54
CA ARG A 65 9.73 -7.01 -0.68
C ARG A 65 9.46 -8.27 -1.50
N GLU A 66 9.90 -9.39 -0.98
CA GLU A 66 9.79 -10.68 -1.62
C GLU A 66 8.66 -11.50 -1.00
N TYR A 67 7.86 -12.13 -1.85
CA TYR A 67 6.77 -13.01 -1.43
C TYR A 67 6.93 -14.36 -2.12
N THR A 68 7.23 -15.39 -1.35
CA THR A 68 7.24 -16.76 -1.85
C THR A 68 5.81 -17.25 -2.04
N THR A 69 5.49 -17.65 -3.26
CA THR A 69 4.19 -18.17 -3.65
C THR A 69 4.32 -19.55 -4.27
N MET A 70 3.20 -20.25 -4.46
CA MET A 70 3.17 -21.51 -5.20
C MET A 70 3.57 -21.37 -6.69
N HIS A 71 3.64 -20.13 -7.20
CA HIS A 71 4.04 -19.82 -8.58
C HIS A 71 5.45 -19.23 -8.68
N GLY A 72 6.24 -19.31 -7.61
CA GLY A 72 7.57 -18.72 -7.49
C GLY A 72 7.63 -17.50 -6.58
N VAL A 73 8.77 -16.83 -6.59
CA VAL A 73 9.00 -15.62 -5.81
C VAL A 73 8.51 -14.40 -6.60
N TRP A 74 7.65 -13.62 -5.99
CA TRP A 74 7.21 -12.32 -6.52
C TRP A 74 7.80 -11.18 -5.72
N ILE A 75 8.36 -10.21 -6.41
CA ILE A 75 8.97 -9.05 -5.80
C ILE A 75 8.13 -7.82 -6.11
N TYR A 76 7.82 -7.04 -5.08
CA TYR A 76 7.19 -5.73 -5.19
C TYR A 76 8.19 -4.70 -4.72
N PHE A 77 8.35 -3.62 -5.46
CA PHE A 77 9.40 -2.65 -5.15
C PHE A 77 9.05 -1.23 -5.61
N THR A 78 9.79 -0.28 -5.06
CA THR A 78 9.73 1.13 -5.41
C THR A 78 11.11 1.57 -5.89
N ALA A 79 11.17 2.36 -6.95
CA ALA A 79 12.41 2.88 -7.51
C ALA A 79 12.33 4.40 -7.72
N ASP A 80 13.47 5.06 -7.60
CA ASP A 80 13.67 6.46 -7.99
C ASP A 80 14.01 6.54 -9.46
N ASP A 81 13.00 6.37 -10.30
CA ASP A 81 13.07 6.36 -11.76
C ASP A 81 12.64 7.69 -12.38
N GLY A 82 12.43 8.70 -11.53
CA GLY A 82 11.97 10.03 -11.92
C GLY A 82 10.45 10.21 -11.94
N GLN A 83 9.65 9.19 -11.57
CA GLN A 83 8.21 9.36 -11.44
C GLN A 83 7.81 10.29 -10.29
N VAL A 84 8.66 10.41 -9.26
CA VAL A 84 8.45 11.30 -8.11
C VAL A 84 9.37 12.51 -8.20
N ASP A 85 8.77 13.68 -8.37
CA ASP A 85 9.44 14.96 -8.22
C ASP A 85 8.66 15.82 -7.19
N LEU A 86 9.14 15.80 -5.94
CA LEU A 86 8.50 16.49 -4.83
C LEU A 86 8.47 18.02 -4.99
N LYS A 87 9.24 18.58 -5.93
CA LYS A 87 9.17 20.02 -6.26
C LYS A 87 7.99 20.34 -7.19
N GLN A 88 7.47 19.35 -7.89
CA GLN A 88 6.40 19.52 -8.88
C GLN A 88 5.04 19.01 -8.41
N GLY A 89 4.94 18.47 -7.19
CA GLY A 89 3.65 18.06 -6.63
C GLY A 89 3.73 16.98 -5.57
N ASN A 90 2.56 16.61 -5.10
CA ASN A 90 2.37 15.60 -4.09
C ASN A 90 1.92 14.27 -4.72
N TYR A 91 2.29 13.17 -4.08
CA TYR A 91 2.06 11.83 -4.61
C TYR A 91 1.29 10.97 -3.62
N LEU A 92 0.41 10.13 -4.12
CA LEU A 92 -0.35 9.16 -3.34
C LEU A 92 0.19 7.76 -3.60
N GLY A 93 0.77 7.15 -2.58
CA GLY A 93 1.23 5.77 -2.59
C GLY A 93 0.36 4.87 -1.72
N ILE A 94 0.27 3.58 -2.06
CA ILE A 94 -0.34 2.55 -1.23
C ILE A 94 0.71 1.47 -0.97
N GLY A 95 0.91 1.08 0.29
CA GLY A 95 1.96 0.14 0.64
C GLY A 95 1.78 -0.49 2.03
N THR A 96 2.77 -1.27 2.43
CA THR A 96 2.90 -1.87 3.76
C THR A 96 3.59 -0.91 4.72
N LEU A 97 3.62 -1.26 6.01
CA LEU A 97 4.36 -0.50 7.01
C LEU A 97 5.87 -0.50 6.70
N GLU A 98 6.41 -1.65 6.28
CA GLU A 98 7.81 -1.79 5.89
C GLU A 98 8.17 -0.84 4.72
N SER A 99 7.35 -0.81 3.65
CA SER A 99 7.62 0.10 2.53
C SER A 99 7.55 1.57 2.95
N TYR A 100 6.63 1.93 3.84
CA TYR A 100 6.57 3.29 4.39
C TYR A 100 7.87 3.67 5.13
N VAL A 101 8.39 2.78 5.99
CA VAL A 101 9.63 3.04 6.72
C VAL A 101 10.79 3.27 5.75
N LYS A 102 10.92 2.44 4.72
CA LYS A 102 11.97 2.58 3.69
C LYS A 102 11.82 3.85 2.85
N MET A 103 10.59 4.20 2.48
CA MET A 103 10.30 5.46 1.79
C MET A 103 10.66 6.67 2.65
N ARG A 104 10.37 6.60 3.96
CA ARG A 104 10.73 7.65 4.92
C ARG A 104 12.25 7.79 5.08
N GLU A 105 12.98 6.67 5.14
CA GLU A 105 14.45 6.67 5.16
C GLU A 105 15.03 7.35 3.90
N TYR A 106 14.39 7.14 2.75
CA TYR A 106 14.86 7.66 1.46
C TYR A 106 14.50 9.15 1.25
N TYR A 107 13.24 9.53 1.42
CA TYR A 107 12.77 10.89 1.13
C TYR A 107 12.83 11.85 2.33
N GLY A 108 13.04 11.34 3.53
CA GLY A 108 12.98 12.10 4.78
C GLY A 108 11.59 12.11 5.41
N THR A 109 11.55 12.32 6.72
CA THR A 109 10.32 12.26 7.53
C THR A 109 9.32 13.34 7.11
N GLU A 110 9.80 14.54 6.83
CA GLU A 110 8.96 15.70 6.47
C GLU A 110 8.32 15.59 5.08
N ALA A 111 8.81 14.67 4.24
CA ALA A 111 8.27 14.46 2.90
C ALA A 111 7.10 13.46 2.86
N LEU A 112 6.84 12.72 3.95
CA LEU A 112 5.85 11.65 3.98
C LEU A 112 4.74 11.89 4.99
N CYS A 113 3.53 12.07 4.50
CA CYS A 113 2.30 12.11 5.28
C CYS A 113 1.75 10.69 5.49
N PRO A 114 1.96 10.06 6.68
CA PRO A 114 1.53 8.68 6.90
C PRO A 114 0.02 8.62 7.17
N VAL A 115 -0.70 7.83 6.38
CA VAL A 115 -2.12 7.52 6.59
C VAL A 115 -2.25 6.04 6.92
N TYR A 116 -2.55 5.72 8.19
CA TYR A 116 -2.81 4.37 8.66
C TYR A 116 -4.31 4.16 8.90
N ILE A 117 -4.87 3.22 8.13
CA ILE A 117 -6.29 2.86 8.19
C ILE A 117 -6.47 1.70 9.15
N GLU A 118 -7.30 1.90 10.15
CA GLU A 118 -7.60 0.93 11.19
C GLU A 118 -9.07 0.50 11.13
N VAL A 119 -9.32 -0.76 11.41
CA VAL A 119 -10.65 -1.35 11.57
C VAL A 119 -10.53 -2.47 12.60
N GLU A 120 -11.52 -2.63 13.44
CA GLU A 120 -11.60 -3.70 14.43
C GLU A 120 -11.44 -5.07 13.75
N ASP A 121 -10.73 -6.00 14.41
CA ASP A 121 -10.31 -7.25 13.79
C ASP A 121 -11.46 -8.18 13.43
N GLY A 122 -12.55 -8.23 14.25
CA GLY A 122 -13.75 -9.00 13.94
C GLY A 122 -14.45 -8.49 12.69
N GLU A 123 -14.58 -7.16 12.57
CA GLU A 123 -15.16 -6.53 11.38
C GLU A 123 -14.29 -6.78 10.12
N ARG A 124 -12.98 -6.74 10.26
CA ARG A 124 -12.05 -7.09 9.17
C ARG A 124 -12.23 -8.54 8.72
N LEU A 125 -12.38 -9.49 9.66
CA LEU A 125 -12.64 -10.89 9.37
C LEU A 125 -13.97 -11.08 8.63
N GLU A 126 -15.03 -10.41 9.08
CA GLU A 126 -16.33 -10.45 8.40
C GLU A 126 -16.26 -9.91 6.97
N ARG A 127 -15.62 -8.76 6.78
CA ARG A 127 -15.40 -8.16 5.46
C ARG A 127 -14.59 -9.09 4.55
N ALA A 128 -13.52 -9.70 5.07
CA ALA A 128 -12.69 -10.63 4.34
C ALA A 128 -13.47 -11.90 3.95
N LEU A 129 -14.21 -12.48 4.90
CA LEU A 129 -15.02 -13.68 4.67
C LEU A 129 -16.14 -13.42 3.65
N LYS A 130 -16.84 -12.29 3.75
CA LYS A 130 -17.86 -11.88 2.78
C LYS A 130 -17.27 -11.77 1.37
N ARG A 131 -16.09 -11.14 1.24
CA ARG A 131 -15.38 -11.03 -0.04
C ARG A 131 -14.98 -12.40 -0.59
N GLU A 132 -14.41 -13.30 0.24
CA GLU A 132 -14.03 -14.64 -0.21
C GLU A 132 -15.24 -15.46 -0.67
N ARG A 133 -16.37 -15.39 0.06
CA ARG A 133 -17.61 -16.08 -0.33
C ARG A 133 -18.18 -15.61 -1.67
N SER A 134 -17.92 -14.39 -2.08
CA SER A 134 -18.37 -13.86 -3.38
C SER A 134 -17.47 -14.24 -4.57
N GLN A 135 -16.32 -14.87 -4.32
CA GLN A 135 -15.43 -15.31 -5.38
C GLN A 135 -15.86 -16.66 -5.96
N ILE A 136 -15.57 -16.87 -7.25
CA ILE A 136 -15.81 -18.14 -7.95
C ILE A 136 -15.03 -19.28 -7.25
N THR A 137 -13.80 -18.99 -6.80
CA THR A 137 -12.93 -19.93 -6.09
C THR A 137 -12.43 -19.30 -4.80
N PRO A 138 -13.16 -19.47 -3.67
CA PRO A 138 -12.76 -18.92 -2.38
C PRO A 138 -11.45 -19.52 -1.87
N ARG A 139 -10.59 -18.68 -1.30
CA ARG A 139 -9.27 -19.05 -0.77
C ARG A 139 -9.18 -18.78 0.73
N TYR A 140 -10.01 -19.46 1.53
CA TYR A 140 -10.12 -19.22 2.97
C TYR A 140 -8.78 -19.40 3.72
N ALA A 141 -7.99 -20.40 3.38
CA ALA A 141 -6.68 -20.61 4.01
C ALA A 141 -5.74 -19.41 3.77
N GLU A 142 -5.72 -18.87 2.55
CA GLU A 142 -4.93 -17.69 2.22
C GLU A 142 -5.46 -16.43 2.94
N MET A 143 -6.76 -16.29 3.06
CA MET A 143 -7.40 -15.21 3.85
C MET A 143 -6.92 -15.26 5.31
N CYS A 144 -6.99 -16.45 5.95
CA CYS A 144 -6.52 -16.62 7.33
C CYS A 144 -5.03 -16.35 7.48
N ARG A 145 -4.21 -16.86 6.56
CA ARG A 145 -2.77 -16.60 6.55
C ARG A 145 -2.47 -15.11 6.50
N ARG A 146 -3.14 -14.37 5.61
CA ARG A 146 -2.97 -12.91 5.49
C ARG A 146 -3.40 -12.19 6.77
N PHE A 147 -4.51 -12.61 7.38
CA PHE A 147 -4.97 -12.03 8.64
C PHE A 147 -3.92 -12.18 9.75
N LEU A 148 -3.32 -13.37 9.89
CA LEU A 148 -2.28 -13.63 10.89
C LEU A 148 -0.99 -12.86 10.61
N ASN A 149 -0.57 -12.78 9.35
CA ASN A 149 0.60 -11.97 8.97
C ASN A 149 0.37 -10.50 9.30
N ASP A 150 -0.82 -9.97 9.01
CA ASP A 150 -1.15 -8.58 9.34
C ASP A 150 -1.03 -8.28 10.84
N GLN A 151 -1.32 -9.25 11.72
CA GLN A 151 -1.16 -9.07 13.17
C GLN A 151 0.30 -8.88 13.59
N SER A 152 1.21 -9.58 12.92
CA SER A 152 2.65 -9.41 13.12
C SER A 152 3.16 -8.11 12.48
N ASP A 153 2.83 -7.89 11.21
CA ASP A 153 3.36 -6.77 10.41
C ASP A 153 2.90 -5.41 10.97
N PHE A 154 1.66 -5.34 11.45
CA PHE A 154 1.06 -4.15 12.06
C PHE A 154 0.84 -4.33 13.56
N SER A 155 1.81 -4.91 14.26
CA SER A 155 1.80 -4.92 15.72
C SER A 155 1.92 -3.49 16.27
N GLU A 156 1.44 -3.26 17.49
CA GLU A 156 1.54 -1.95 18.14
C GLU A 156 2.98 -1.46 18.22
N GLU A 157 3.92 -2.37 18.47
CA GLU A 157 5.35 -2.09 18.52
C GLU A 157 5.86 -1.60 17.14
N ASN A 158 5.49 -2.31 16.05
CA ASN A 158 5.92 -1.94 14.70
C ASN A 158 5.29 -0.61 14.25
N ILE A 159 4.02 -0.37 14.57
CA ILE A 159 3.33 0.90 14.28
C ILE A 159 4.02 2.06 15.01
N ALA A 160 4.31 1.88 16.31
CA ALA A 160 4.98 2.90 17.11
C ALA A 160 6.41 3.17 16.61
N SER A 161 7.18 2.12 16.32
CA SER A 161 8.55 2.21 15.77
C SER A 161 8.58 2.90 14.39
N ALA A 162 7.54 2.72 13.60
CA ALA A 162 7.35 3.44 12.35
C ALA A 162 6.95 4.91 12.52
N GLY A 163 6.73 5.39 13.75
CA GLY A 163 6.34 6.76 14.02
C GLY A 163 4.92 7.12 13.57
N ILE A 164 4.03 6.14 13.48
CA ILE A 164 2.62 6.35 13.13
C ILE A 164 1.87 6.86 14.36
N MET A 165 1.65 8.17 14.43
CA MET A 165 0.98 8.81 15.57
C MET A 165 -0.53 8.92 15.38
N ARG A 166 -1.01 8.92 14.15
CA ARG A 166 -2.43 9.09 13.83
C ARG A 166 -2.97 7.87 13.11
N ARG A 167 -4.14 7.40 13.57
CA ARG A 167 -4.88 6.28 13.02
C ARG A 167 -6.25 6.76 12.56
N PHE A 168 -6.73 6.24 11.45
CA PHE A 168 -8.02 6.60 10.86
C PHE A 168 -8.94 5.40 10.91
N GLN A 169 -9.99 5.48 11.74
CA GLN A 169 -10.98 4.41 11.89
C GLN A 169 -11.90 4.38 10.67
N ASN A 170 -11.98 3.22 10.00
CA ASN A 170 -12.82 3.04 8.83
C ASN A 170 -14.02 2.12 9.14
N ASP A 171 -14.83 2.52 10.07
CA ASP A 171 -16.18 2.03 10.33
C ASP A 171 -17.23 2.72 9.44
N ASP A 172 -16.98 4.00 9.07
CA ASP A 172 -17.72 4.76 8.06
C ASP A 172 -16.74 5.33 7.03
N LEU A 173 -16.91 4.95 5.77
CA LEU A 173 -15.99 5.32 4.69
C LEU A 173 -15.94 6.82 4.43
N ASP A 174 -17.11 7.49 4.37
CA ASP A 174 -17.17 8.91 4.01
C ASP A 174 -16.59 9.79 5.12
N ARG A 175 -16.88 9.46 6.38
CA ARG A 175 -16.26 10.12 7.53
C ARG A 175 -14.74 9.95 7.52
N CYS A 176 -14.28 8.70 7.38
CA CYS A 176 -12.85 8.37 7.36
C CYS A 176 -12.10 9.12 6.24
N VAL A 177 -12.67 9.16 5.04
CA VAL A 177 -12.09 9.91 3.91
C VAL A 177 -12.04 11.41 4.22
N GLY A 178 -13.10 11.98 4.78
CA GLY A 178 -13.13 13.40 5.17
C GLY A 178 -12.05 13.76 6.21
N GLU A 179 -11.87 12.92 7.23
CA GLU A 179 -10.82 13.10 8.24
C GLU A 179 -9.41 13.02 7.63
N ILE A 180 -9.19 12.09 6.70
CA ILE A 180 -7.90 11.95 5.99
C ILE A 180 -7.63 13.17 5.11
N ILE A 181 -8.62 13.66 4.36
CA ILE A 181 -8.47 14.87 3.54
C ILE A 181 -8.10 16.07 4.42
N GLY A 182 -8.78 16.24 5.55
CA GLY A 182 -8.45 17.30 6.53
C GLY A 182 -7.01 17.19 7.05
N TYR A 183 -6.56 15.96 7.33
CA TYR A 183 -5.20 15.71 7.79
C TYR A 183 -4.15 16.02 6.71
N ILE A 184 -4.36 15.55 5.47
CA ILE A 184 -3.45 15.83 4.36
C ILE A 184 -3.32 17.34 4.10
N LYS A 185 -4.42 18.09 4.19
CA LYS A 185 -4.41 19.56 4.01
C LYS A 185 -3.70 20.32 5.14
N SER A 186 -3.53 19.70 6.30
CA SER A 186 -2.83 20.28 7.46
C SER A 186 -1.35 19.86 7.55
N PHE A 187 -0.93 18.92 6.75
CA PHE A 187 0.44 18.41 6.67
C PHE A 187 1.29 19.33 5.79
#